data_cf58e5f4dc8528b1b9c1af84b0457c4c
#
_entry.id   cf58e5f4dc8528b1b9c1af84b0457c4c
#
_cell.length_a   1.000
_cell.length_b   1.000
_cell.length_c   1.000
_cell.angle_alpha   90.00
_cell.angle_beta   90.00
_cell.angle_gamma   90.00
#
_symmetry.space_group_name_H-M   'P 1'
#
loop_
_entity.id
_entity.type
_entity.pdbx_description
1 polymer ?
#
loop_
_entity_poly.entity_id
_entity_poly.type
_entity_poly.pdbx_seq_one_letter_code
_entity_poly.pdbx_strand_id
1 'polypeptide(L)'
;SEMCIRDSHQSKYMYQPLVENLLQHRDKGTSCILTQTNEEAVILVALLREHGINCKLIQSMDGLRFWNIAEMRYFLRYIDKRVKTPLITEELWEETKHVTFSTYDRSLSLMYVKRCIEQFEQTNKVKYLSDFKEFIFESSVEDFCDVSGADVVVSTIHKAKGREFDDVYMLISDNYSKDAHLMRRYYVGITRTKNRLFVHTNGDCFNRLNTDRYFVDQRQYDMPKDVVLQLSHKDVYLGFFKERKQEVLALRGGDSLTYNNFFLYSSLTNKPVAK
;
A
#
# COMPACT_ATOMS: atom_id res chain seq x y z
N SER A 1 28.26 -8.95 4.76
CA SER A 1 28.28 -7.69 5.50
C SER A 1 27.49 -7.88 6.78
N GLU A 2 28.13 -7.68 7.91
CA GLU A 2 27.48 -7.68 9.21
C GLU A 2 26.54 -6.48 9.24
N MET A 3 25.23 -6.75 9.21
CA MET A 3 24.20 -5.74 9.34
C MET A 3 24.03 -5.46 10.83
N CYS A 4 24.57 -4.33 11.29
CA CYS A 4 24.40 -3.91 12.68
C CYS A 4 23.11 -3.12 12.80
N ILE A 5 22.29 -3.44 13.80
CA ILE A 5 21.19 -2.57 14.24
C ILE A 5 21.86 -1.32 14.82
N ARG A 6 21.67 -0.17 14.14
CA ARG A 6 22.31 1.07 14.56
C ARG A 6 21.72 1.58 15.87
N ASP A 7 20.42 1.78 15.90
CA ASP A 7 19.74 2.35 17.05
C ASP A 7 18.54 1.51 17.45
N SER A 8 18.40 1.23 18.76
CA SER A 8 17.23 0.60 19.35
C SER A 8 16.54 1.58 20.30
N HIS A 9 15.26 1.81 20.09
CA HIS A 9 14.43 2.72 20.86
C HIS A 9 13.33 1.94 21.58
N GLN A 10 13.29 2.02 22.90
CA GLN A 10 12.22 1.46 23.71
C GLN A 10 11.28 2.57 24.19
N SER A 11 9.99 2.49 23.82
CA SER A 11 8.97 3.43 24.26
C SER A 11 7.61 2.76 24.34
N LYS A 12 6.79 3.14 25.30
CA LYS A 12 5.38 2.72 25.37
C LYS A 12 4.58 3.26 24.18
N TYR A 13 4.90 4.46 23.72
CA TYR A 13 4.26 5.18 22.61
C TYR A 13 5.23 5.29 21.44
N MET A 14 5.36 4.22 20.66
CA MET A 14 6.43 4.07 19.68
C MET A 14 6.30 4.95 18.43
N TYR A 15 5.09 5.40 18.09
CA TYR A 15 4.84 6.10 16.81
C TYR A 15 5.57 7.44 16.72
N GLN A 16 5.37 8.30 17.72
CA GLN A 16 5.98 9.63 17.72
C GLN A 16 7.51 9.57 17.85
N PRO A 17 8.12 8.79 18.76
CA PRO A 17 9.56 8.60 18.81
C PRO A 17 10.17 8.09 17.50
N LEU A 18 9.45 7.24 16.76
CA LEU A 18 9.90 6.78 15.45
C LEU A 18 9.92 7.94 14.45
N VAL A 19 8.86 8.76 14.40
CA VAL A 19 8.80 9.91 13.50
C VAL A 19 9.87 10.93 13.86
N GLU A 20 10.08 11.23 15.14
CA GLU A 20 11.15 12.13 15.60
C GLU A 20 12.55 11.62 15.21
N ASN A 21 12.79 10.31 15.37
CA ASN A 21 14.05 9.67 14.97
C ASN A 21 14.26 9.76 13.45
N LEU A 22 13.23 9.51 12.66
CA LEU A 22 13.28 9.64 11.21
C LEU A 22 13.60 11.07 10.79
N LEU A 23 12.97 12.08 11.41
CA LEU A 23 13.22 13.50 11.12
C LEU A 23 14.68 13.90 11.41
N GLN A 24 15.29 13.34 12.46
CA GLN A 24 16.67 13.63 12.83
C GLN A 24 17.71 12.97 11.92
N HIS A 25 17.39 11.83 11.33
CA HIS A 25 18.35 11.00 10.59
C HIS A 25 18.04 10.88 9.09
N ARG A 26 17.05 11.63 8.59
CA ARG A 26 16.65 11.60 7.19
C ARG A 26 17.72 12.23 6.30
N ASP A 27 18.52 11.40 5.66
CA ASP A 27 19.52 11.77 4.66
C ASP A 27 18.96 11.61 3.24
N LYS A 28 19.82 11.85 2.26
CA LYS A 28 19.52 11.54 0.85
C LYS A 28 19.48 10.02 0.67
N GLY A 29 18.34 9.48 0.34
CA GLY A 29 18.14 8.05 0.12
C GLY A 29 16.68 7.65 0.30
N THR A 30 16.40 6.38 0.08
CA THR A 30 15.06 5.80 0.26
C THR A 30 14.86 5.36 1.71
N SER A 31 13.88 5.95 2.38
CA SER A 31 13.51 5.57 3.75
C SER A 31 12.21 4.77 3.78
N CYS A 32 12.16 3.73 4.58
CA CYS A 32 10.96 2.92 4.77
C CYS A 32 10.63 2.70 6.24
N ILE A 33 9.36 2.85 6.59
CA ILE A 33 8.84 2.44 7.89
C ILE A 33 8.12 1.12 7.72
N LEU A 34 8.53 0.11 8.48
CA LEU A 34 7.94 -1.22 8.48
C LEU A 34 7.15 -1.47 9.77
N THR A 35 5.88 -1.82 9.61
CA THR A 35 4.95 -2.10 10.70
C THR A 35 4.49 -3.56 10.68
N GLN A 36 3.84 -4.00 11.74
CA GLN A 36 3.22 -5.32 11.80
C GLN A 36 1.80 -5.31 11.26
N THR A 37 1.06 -4.23 11.52
CA THR A 37 -0.36 -4.10 11.15
C THR A 37 -0.61 -2.92 10.20
N ASN A 38 -1.75 -2.96 9.52
CA ASN A 38 -2.19 -1.85 8.67
C ASN A 38 -2.57 -0.62 9.52
N GLU A 39 -3.13 -0.82 10.70
CA GLU A 39 -3.52 0.26 11.62
C GLU A 39 -2.29 1.07 12.05
N GLU A 40 -1.21 0.40 12.45
CA GLU A 40 0.05 1.06 12.77
C GLU A 40 0.58 1.88 11.59
N ALA A 41 0.53 1.31 10.38
CA ALA A 41 0.97 1.99 9.17
C ALA A 41 0.15 3.26 8.89
N VAL A 42 -1.17 3.22 9.07
CA VAL A 42 -2.08 4.35 8.87
C VAL A 42 -1.82 5.46 9.89
N ILE A 43 -1.61 5.11 11.16
CA ILE A 43 -1.27 6.08 12.22
C ILE A 43 0.05 6.79 11.88
N LEU A 44 1.07 6.05 11.47
CA LEU A 44 2.36 6.62 11.08
C LEU A 44 2.25 7.54 9.86
N VAL A 45 1.44 7.18 8.86
CA VAL A 45 1.17 8.06 7.71
C VAL A 45 0.51 9.37 8.16
N ALA A 46 -0.43 9.31 9.10
CA ALA A 46 -1.08 10.50 9.63
C ALA A 46 -0.06 11.41 10.33
N LEU A 47 0.76 10.86 11.22
CA LEU A 47 1.81 11.61 11.92
C LEU A 47 2.85 12.21 10.96
N LEU A 48 3.30 11.45 9.95
CA LEU A 48 4.22 11.97 8.94
C LEU A 48 3.64 13.16 8.18
N ARG A 49 2.35 13.09 7.82
CA ARG A 49 1.65 14.19 7.13
C ARG A 49 1.50 15.42 8.02
N GLU A 50 1.21 15.26 9.31
CA GLU A 50 1.18 16.36 10.27
C GLU A 50 2.54 17.10 10.34
N HIS A 51 3.65 16.39 10.13
CA HIS A 51 5.00 16.96 10.03
C HIS A 51 5.38 17.41 8.61
N GLY A 52 4.44 17.43 7.67
CA GLY A 52 4.68 17.89 6.29
C GLY A 52 5.54 16.93 5.44
N ILE A 53 5.66 15.66 5.84
CA ILE A 53 6.45 14.68 5.11
C ILE A 53 5.60 14.04 4.01
N ASN A 54 6.13 14.07 2.80
CA ASN A 54 5.52 13.36 1.67
C ASN A 54 5.78 11.85 1.81
N CYS A 55 4.76 11.11 2.22
CA CYS A 55 4.85 9.68 2.45
C CYS A 55 3.86 8.90 1.59
N LYS A 56 4.25 7.68 1.21
CA LYS A 56 3.39 6.73 0.49
C LYS A 56 3.19 5.47 1.30
N LEU A 57 1.93 5.07 1.44
CA LEU A 57 1.53 3.84 2.10
C LEU A 57 1.38 2.73 1.06
N ILE A 58 2.13 1.65 1.22
CA ILE A 58 1.91 0.41 0.48
C ILE A 58 0.80 -0.37 1.19
N GLN A 59 -0.41 -0.27 0.64
CA GLN A 59 -1.56 -1.04 1.11
C GLN A 59 -1.81 -2.22 0.19
N SER A 60 -2.19 -3.37 0.77
CA SER A 60 -2.74 -4.50 0.05
C SER A 60 -4.24 -4.31 -0.10
N MET A 61 -4.75 -4.55 -1.27
CA MET A 61 -6.17 -4.78 -1.46
C MET A 61 -6.46 -6.25 -1.14
N ASP A 62 -6.36 -6.63 0.14
CA ASP A 62 -6.45 -8.02 0.61
C ASP A 62 -7.59 -8.81 -0.05
N GLY A 63 -7.21 -9.81 -0.85
CA GLY A 63 -8.15 -10.67 -1.59
C GLY A 63 -8.69 -10.07 -2.89
N LEU A 64 -8.39 -8.82 -3.23
CA LEU A 64 -8.68 -8.27 -4.55
C LEU A 64 -7.50 -8.57 -5.48
N ARG A 65 -7.74 -9.43 -6.44
CA ARG A 65 -6.77 -9.71 -7.49
C ARG A 65 -6.68 -8.53 -8.45
N PHE A 66 -5.49 -8.23 -8.98
CA PHE A 66 -5.25 -7.08 -9.84
C PHE A 66 -6.21 -7.04 -11.06
N TRP A 67 -6.47 -8.19 -11.69
CA TRP A 67 -7.44 -8.29 -12.80
C TRP A 67 -8.90 -8.03 -12.42
N ASN A 68 -9.23 -7.96 -11.11
CA ASN A 68 -10.58 -7.69 -10.62
C ASN A 68 -10.85 -6.21 -10.36
N ILE A 69 -9.85 -5.34 -10.38
CA ILE A 69 -10.12 -3.90 -10.31
C ILE A 69 -10.92 -3.46 -11.53
N ALA A 70 -11.83 -2.51 -11.33
CA ALA A 70 -12.82 -2.13 -12.33
C ALA A 70 -12.19 -1.69 -13.65
N GLU A 71 -11.13 -0.90 -13.58
CA GLU A 71 -10.37 -0.36 -14.71
C GLU A 71 -9.69 -1.47 -15.53
N MET A 72 -9.04 -2.42 -14.87
CA MET A 72 -8.37 -3.54 -15.55
C MET A 72 -9.39 -4.49 -16.16
N ARG A 73 -10.50 -4.77 -15.46
CA ARG A 73 -11.60 -5.55 -16.02
C ARG A 73 -12.22 -4.89 -17.25
N TYR A 74 -12.33 -3.57 -17.24
CA TYR A 74 -12.83 -2.82 -18.40
C TYR A 74 -11.85 -2.93 -19.57
N PHE A 75 -10.56 -2.73 -19.32
CA PHE A 75 -9.50 -2.84 -20.31
C PHE A 75 -9.51 -4.23 -20.98
N LEU A 76 -9.48 -5.29 -20.18
CA LEU A 76 -9.53 -6.68 -20.67
C LEU A 76 -10.79 -6.97 -21.49
N ARG A 77 -11.96 -6.55 -21.00
CA ARG A 77 -13.23 -6.76 -21.72
C ARG A 77 -13.28 -5.99 -23.04
N TYR A 78 -12.64 -4.84 -23.10
CA TYR A 78 -12.61 -4.04 -24.32
C TYR A 78 -11.80 -4.75 -25.41
N ILE A 79 -10.66 -5.29 -25.08
CA ILE A 79 -9.83 -6.10 -25.96
C ILE A 79 -10.53 -7.40 -26.32
N ASP A 80 -11.01 -8.17 -25.35
CA ASP A 80 -11.65 -9.48 -25.58
C ASP A 80 -12.83 -9.42 -26.59
N LYS A 81 -13.55 -8.31 -26.60
CA LYS A 81 -14.67 -8.11 -27.54
C LYS A 81 -14.24 -7.76 -28.96
N ARG A 82 -13.03 -7.30 -29.18
CA ARG A 82 -12.55 -6.73 -30.45
C ARG A 82 -11.41 -7.52 -31.09
N VAL A 83 -10.61 -8.19 -30.28
CA VAL A 83 -9.51 -9.01 -30.79
C VAL A 83 -10.04 -10.17 -31.60
N LYS A 84 -9.52 -10.33 -32.83
CA LYS A 84 -9.90 -11.42 -33.76
C LYS A 84 -8.82 -12.50 -33.85
N THR A 85 -7.62 -12.20 -33.42
CA THR A 85 -6.45 -13.05 -33.47
C THR A 85 -5.76 -13.05 -32.11
N PRO A 86 -4.89 -14.02 -31.79
CA PRO A 86 -4.11 -13.96 -30.54
C PRO A 86 -3.25 -12.70 -30.39
N LEU A 87 -2.90 -12.08 -31.53
CA LEU A 87 -2.13 -10.84 -31.59
C LEU A 87 -3.05 -9.63 -31.41
N ILE A 88 -2.71 -8.75 -30.48
CA ILE A 88 -3.36 -7.46 -30.30
C ILE A 88 -2.65 -6.45 -31.22
N THR A 89 -3.40 -5.84 -32.14
CA THR A 89 -2.83 -4.79 -33.00
C THR A 89 -2.54 -3.54 -32.22
N GLU A 90 -1.57 -2.74 -32.69
CA GLU A 90 -1.18 -1.49 -32.00
C GLU A 90 -2.35 -0.51 -31.94
N GLU A 91 -3.17 -0.43 -33.00
CA GLU A 91 -4.35 0.43 -33.06
C GLU A 91 -5.36 0.03 -31.98
N LEU A 92 -5.66 -1.26 -31.84
CA LEU A 92 -6.59 -1.74 -30.81
C LEU A 92 -6.04 -1.50 -29.40
N TRP A 93 -4.72 -1.66 -29.23
CA TRP A 93 -4.08 -1.42 -27.95
C TRP A 93 -4.18 0.04 -27.51
N GLU A 94 -3.81 0.98 -28.40
CA GLU A 94 -3.86 2.41 -28.11
C GLU A 94 -5.32 2.90 -27.96
N GLU A 95 -6.26 2.40 -28.75
CA GLU A 95 -7.68 2.67 -28.61
C GLU A 95 -8.17 2.23 -27.22
N THR A 96 -7.78 1.03 -26.78
CA THR A 96 -8.19 0.50 -25.47
C THR A 96 -7.63 1.33 -24.31
N LYS A 97 -6.37 1.76 -24.41
CA LYS A 97 -5.75 2.69 -23.46
C LYS A 97 -6.55 3.98 -23.37
N HIS A 98 -6.79 4.62 -24.51
CA HIS A 98 -7.49 5.89 -24.58
C HIS A 98 -8.90 5.80 -23.96
N VAL A 99 -9.69 4.80 -24.36
CA VAL A 99 -11.07 4.63 -23.87
C VAL A 99 -11.08 4.30 -22.36
N THR A 100 -10.18 3.45 -21.90
CA THR A 100 -10.10 3.10 -20.47
C THR A 100 -9.70 4.30 -19.64
N PHE A 101 -8.67 5.04 -20.07
CA PHE A 101 -8.15 6.17 -19.30
C PHE A 101 -9.14 7.34 -19.24
N SER A 102 -9.88 7.59 -20.32
CA SER A 102 -10.93 8.61 -20.33
C SER A 102 -12.18 8.19 -19.53
N THR A 103 -12.51 6.90 -19.50
CA THR A 103 -13.67 6.40 -18.73
C THR A 103 -13.43 6.49 -17.22
N TYR A 104 -12.19 6.30 -16.78
CA TYR A 104 -11.80 6.23 -15.36
C TYR A 104 -10.85 7.35 -14.95
N ASP A 105 -10.92 8.51 -15.60
CA ASP A 105 -10.01 9.65 -15.40
C ASP A 105 -9.93 10.14 -13.94
N ARG A 106 -11.01 9.97 -13.16
CA ARG A 106 -11.09 10.35 -11.74
C ARG A 106 -10.76 9.22 -10.78
N SER A 107 -10.51 8.01 -11.27
CA SER A 107 -10.24 6.88 -10.39
C SER A 107 -8.79 6.85 -9.93
N LEU A 108 -8.60 6.71 -8.61
CA LEU A 108 -7.27 6.56 -8.03
C LEU A 108 -6.59 5.25 -8.44
N SER A 109 -7.37 4.21 -8.72
CA SER A 109 -6.84 2.90 -9.13
C SER A 109 -6.33 2.88 -10.57
N LEU A 110 -6.71 3.88 -11.38
CA LEU A 110 -6.26 3.99 -12.78
C LEU A 110 -4.73 4.07 -12.89
N MET A 111 -4.06 4.66 -11.89
CA MET A 111 -2.60 4.74 -11.89
C MET A 111 -1.92 3.38 -11.90
N TYR A 112 -2.49 2.38 -11.22
CA TYR A 112 -1.96 1.01 -11.21
C TYR A 112 -2.08 0.36 -12.59
N VAL A 113 -3.21 0.59 -13.27
CA VAL A 113 -3.44 0.07 -14.64
C VAL A 113 -2.48 0.69 -15.64
N LYS A 114 -2.28 2.01 -15.57
CA LYS A 114 -1.32 2.70 -16.45
C LYS A 114 0.08 2.11 -16.32
N ARG A 115 0.55 1.90 -15.09
CA ARG A 115 1.87 1.32 -14.84
C ARG A 115 2.01 -0.13 -15.26
N CYS A 116 0.96 -0.93 -15.01
CA CYS A 116 0.92 -2.30 -15.52
C CYS A 116 1.11 -2.33 -17.05
N ILE A 117 0.38 -1.47 -17.76
CA ILE A 117 0.46 -1.34 -19.22
C ILE A 117 1.86 -0.91 -19.63
N GLU A 118 2.40 0.15 -19.03
CA GLU A 118 3.75 0.67 -19.31
C GLU A 118 4.83 -0.40 -19.08
N GLN A 119 4.74 -1.13 -17.99
CA GLN A 119 5.70 -2.20 -17.67
C GLN A 119 5.60 -3.36 -18.66
N PHE A 120 4.39 -3.75 -19.07
CA PHE A 120 4.18 -4.77 -20.08
C PHE A 120 4.75 -4.34 -21.45
N GLU A 121 4.52 -3.09 -21.84
CA GLU A 121 5.05 -2.51 -23.09
C GLU A 121 6.59 -2.47 -23.15
N GLN A 122 7.24 -2.23 -22.01
CA GLN A 122 8.70 -2.22 -21.92
C GLN A 122 9.33 -3.59 -22.23
N THR A 123 8.65 -4.66 -21.85
CA THR A 123 9.15 -6.04 -21.98
C THR A 123 8.61 -6.73 -23.23
N ASN A 124 7.46 -6.31 -23.76
CA ASN A 124 6.74 -6.99 -24.84
C ASN A 124 6.48 -6.04 -26.02
N LYS A 125 7.39 -6.02 -27.01
CA LYS A 125 7.21 -5.22 -28.22
C LYS A 125 6.04 -5.73 -29.08
N VAL A 126 5.83 -7.03 -29.10
CA VAL A 126 4.70 -7.71 -29.74
C VAL A 126 3.73 -8.13 -28.65
N LYS A 127 2.46 -7.75 -28.77
CA LYS A 127 1.47 -7.92 -27.71
C LYS A 127 0.56 -9.10 -28.01
N TYR A 128 0.76 -10.24 -27.34
CA TYR A 128 -0.17 -11.36 -27.38
C TYR A 128 -1.16 -11.27 -26.21
N LEU A 129 -2.41 -11.57 -26.48
CA LEU A 129 -3.45 -11.53 -25.46
C LEU A 129 -3.19 -12.53 -24.32
N SER A 130 -2.65 -13.71 -24.64
CA SER A 130 -2.22 -14.71 -23.67
C SER A 130 -1.21 -14.15 -22.70
N ASP A 131 -0.14 -13.56 -23.24
CA ASP A 131 0.99 -13.07 -22.45
C ASP A 131 0.58 -11.92 -21.55
N PHE A 132 -0.28 -11.02 -22.06
CA PHE A 132 -0.82 -9.93 -21.25
C PHE A 132 -1.73 -10.44 -20.12
N LYS A 133 -2.57 -11.43 -20.38
CA LYS A 133 -3.40 -12.06 -19.35
C LYS A 133 -2.54 -12.76 -18.30
N GLU A 134 -1.53 -13.53 -18.69
CA GLU A 134 -0.61 -14.20 -17.78
C GLU A 134 0.11 -13.20 -16.89
N PHE A 135 0.68 -12.15 -17.50
CA PHE A 135 1.34 -11.05 -16.77
C PHE A 135 0.43 -10.43 -15.71
N ILE A 136 -0.84 -10.13 -16.06
CA ILE A 136 -1.81 -9.57 -15.12
C ILE A 136 -2.19 -10.59 -14.02
N PHE A 137 -2.34 -11.88 -14.35
CA PHE A 137 -2.71 -12.90 -13.38
C PHE A 137 -1.62 -13.19 -12.36
N GLU A 138 -0.36 -13.04 -12.73
CA GLU A 138 0.78 -13.18 -11.84
C GLU A 138 1.06 -11.92 -11.03
N SER A 139 0.55 -10.76 -11.47
CA SER A 139 0.77 -9.47 -10.82
C SER A 139 -0.17 -9.22 -9.65
N SER A 140 0.35 -8.47 -8.69
CA SER A 140 -0.41 -7.89 -7.58
C SER A 140 -0.54 -6.38 -7.73
N VAL A 141 -1.48 -5.74 -7.02
CA VAL A 141 -1.63 -4.28 -7.03
C VAL A 141 -0.35 -3.60 -6.52
N GLU A 142 0.31 -4.23 -5.56
CA GLU A 142 1.53 -3.75 -4.93
C GLU A 142 2.70 -3.61 -5.92
N ASP A 143 2.74 -4.43 -6.96
CA ASP A 143 3.81 -4.39 -7.98
C ASP A 143 3.79 -3.07 -8.76
N PHE A 144 2.60 -2.48 -8.88
CA PHE A 144 2.37 -1.22 -9.60
C PHE A 144 2.26 0.00 -8.68
N CYS A 145 2.45 -0.16 -7.36
CA CYS A 145 2.54 0.95 -6.44
C CYS A 145 3.81 1.75 -6.72
N ASP A 146 3.62 3.02 -7.11
CA ASP A 146 4.75 3.94 -7.24
C ASP A 146 5.18 4.47 -5.89
N VAL A 147 6.38 4.16 -5.54
CA VAL A 147 7.06 4.75 -4.38
C VAL A 147 8.05 5.85 -4.79
N SER A 148 8.22 6.10 -6.10
CA SER A 148 9.07 7.18 -6.57
C SER A 148 8.52 8.54 -6.16
N GLY A 149 9.39 9.45 -5.79
CA GLY A 149 9.03 10.79 -5.34
C GLY A 149 8.40 10.85 -3.95
N ALA A 150 8.28 9.75 -3.20
CA ALA A 150 7.98 9.78 -1.78
C ALA A 150 9.27 9.94 -0.99
N ASP A 151 9.23 10.79 0.02
CA ASP A 151 10.33 10.94 0.96
C ASP A 151 10.45 9.70 1.85
N VAL A 152 9.30 9.14 2.20
CA VAL A 152 9.20 7.97 3.09
C VAL A 152 8.14 7.01 2.57
N VAL A 153 8.48 5.74 2.54
CA VAL A 153 7.54 4.65 2.28
C VAL A 153 7.08 4.04 3.59
N VAL A 154 5.78 3.87 3.77
CA VAL A 154 5.22 3.15 4.92
C VAL A 154 4.60 1.85 4.44
N SER A 155 4.94 0.74 5.07
CA SER A 155 4.45 -0.59 4.67
C SER A 155 4.39 -1.55 5.85
N THR A 156 3.57 -2.58 5.76
CA THR A 156 3.75 -3.72 6.65
C THR A 156 4.95 -4.56 6.18
N ILE A 157 5.61 -5.26 7.10
CA ILE A 157 6.77 -6.13 6.81
C ILE A 157 6.45 -7.10 5.67
N HIS A 158 5.24 -7.66 5.67
CA HIS A 158 4.84 -8.64 4.66
C HIS A 158 4.79 -8.05 3.23
N LYS A 159 4.32 -6.82 3.11
CA LYS A 159 4.14 -6.13 1.81
C LYS A 159 5.42 -5.51 1.26
N ALA A 160 6.43 -5.35 2.09
CA ALA A 160 7.76 -4.89 1.69
C ALA A 160 8.62 -6.00 1.05
N LYS A 161 8.10 -7.24 0.95
CA LYS A 161 8.84 -8.37 0.35
C LYS A 161 9.25 -8.02 -1.09
N GLY A 162 10.52 -8.30 -1.43
CA GLY A 162 11.07 -8.01 -2.77
C GLY A 162 11.58 -6.58 -2.97
N ARG A 163 11.37 -5.67 -2.01
CA ARG A 163 11.88 -4.29 -2.06
C ARG A 163 13.03 -4.13 -1.09
N GLU A 164 13.91 -3.16 -1.36
CA GLU A 164 15.03 -2.79 -0.49
C GLU A 164 15.10 -1.27 -0.36
N PHE A 165 15.50 -0.78 0.81
CA PHE A 165 15.57 0.63 1.14
C PHE A 165 16.91 0.95 1.79
N ASP A 166 17.37 2.19 1.62
CA ASP A 166 18.62 2.62 2.23
C ASP A 166 18.50 2.61 3.75
N ASP A 167 17.43 3.20 4.27
CA ASP A 167 17.14 3.26 5.69
C ASP A 167 15.81 2.58 6.01
N VAL A 168 15.80 1.73 7.01
CA VAL A 168 14.59 1.05 7.47
C VAL A 168 14.35 1.35 8.94
N TYR A 169 13.12 1.80 9.23
CA TYR A 169 12.61 2.01 10.58
C TYR A 169 11.57 0.93 10.88
N MET A 170 11.89 0.02 11.78
CA MET A 170 10.97 -1.06 12.15
C MET A 170 10.21 -0.73 13.43
N LEU A 171 8.88 -0.80 13.35
CA LEU A 171 8.00 -0.73 14.51
C LEU A 171 7.65 -2.14 14.97
N ILE A 172 7.94 -2.46 16.23
CA ILE A 172 7.70 -3.76 16.82
C ILE A 172 6.90 -3.58 18.11
N SER A 173 5.57 -3.78 18.01
CA SER A 173 4.61 -3.48 19.07
C SER A 173 4.29 -4.64 20.00
N ASP A 174 4.92 -5.79 19.82
CA ASP A 174 4.65 -6.96 20.64
C ASP A 174 5.78 -7.23 21.62
N ASN A 175 5.42 -7.74 22.79
CA ASN A 175 6.37 -8.39 23.66
C ASN A 175 6.94 -9.61 22.93
N TYR A 176 8.23 -9.86 23.14
CA TYR A 176 8.94 -10.97 22.55
C TYR A 176 8.19 -12.28 22.81
N SER A 177 7.67 -12.90 21.75
CA SER A 177 7.19 -14.27 21.78
C SER A 177 8.23 -15.16 21.07
N LYS A 178 8.46 -16.37 21.58
CA LYS A 178 9.34 -17.37 20.93
C LYS A 178 8.71 -17.97 19.68
N ASP A 179 7.72 -17.30 19.08
CA ASP A 179 7.03 -17.75 17.89
C ASP A 179 7.95 -17.67 16.67
N ALA A 180 8.25 -18.82 16.08
CA ALA A 180 9.08 -18.92 14.89
C ALA A 180 8.53 -18.15 13.67
N HIS A 181 7.21 -17.95 13.57
CA HIS A 181 6.59 -17.17 12.50
C HIS A 181 6.87 -15.67 12.68
N LEU A 182 6.85 -15.18 13.92
CA LEU A 182 7.16 -13.79 14.23
C LEU A 182 8.64 -13.50 13.92
N MET A 183 9.54 -14.39 14.32
CA MET A 183 10.97 -14.26 14.03
C MET A 183 11.27 -14.24 12.53
N ARG A 184 10.59 -15.07 11.75
CA ARG A 184 10.71 -15.03 10.27
C ARG A 184 10.25 -13.70 9.67
N ARG A 185 9.16 -13.12 10.19
CA ARG A 185 8.71 -11.79 9.75
C ARG A 185 9.74 -10.72 10.06
N TYR A 186 10.29 -10.70 11.27
CA TYR A 186 11.35 -9.74 11.63
C TYR A 186 12.58 -9.90 10.74
N TYR A 187 13.01 -11.14 10.48
CA TYR A 187 14.10 -11.40 9.55
C TYR A 187 13.81 -10.80 8.15
N VAL A 188 12.61 -11.00 7.61
CA VAL A 188 12.22 -10.41 6.33
C VAL A 188 12.31 -8.88 6.38
N GLY A 189 11.83 -8.23 7.45
CA GLY A 189 11.92 -6.78 7.61
C GLY A 189 13.36 -6.29 7.68
N ILE A 190 14.19 -6.93 8.49
CA ILE A 190 15.61 -6.61 8.65
C ILE A 190 16.35 -6.68 7.31
N THR A 191 16.08 -7.73 6.53
CA THR A 191 16.73 -7.94 5.21
C THR A 191 16.27 -6.96 4.12
N ARG A 192 15.37 -6.03 4.43
CA ARG A 192 14.98 -4.93 3.52
C ARG A 192 15.94 -3.74 3.59
N THR A 193 16.84 -3.74 4.56
CA THR A 193 17.77 -2.65 4.83
C THR A 193 19.05 -2.78 4.01
N LYS A 194 19.44 -1.71 3.33
CA LYS A 194 20.74 -1.60 2.65
C LYS A 194 21.81 -1.00 3.55
N ASN A 195 21.47 0.11 4.24
CA ASN A 195 22.45 0.90 4.98
C ASN A 195 22.19 0.89 6.49
N ARG A 196 21.05 1.44 6.95
CA ARG A 196 20.79 1.66 8.37
C ARG A 196 19.46 1.07 8.81
N LEU A 197 19.49 0.36 9.93
CA LEU A 197 18.29 -0.19 10.57
C LEU A 197 18.07 0.49 11.92
N PHE A 198 16.88 1.03 12.11
CA PHE A 198 16.40 1.61 13.37
C PHE A 198 15.23 0.77 13.87
N VAL A 199 15.28 0.31 15.10
CA VAL A 199 14.24 -0.52 15.69
C VAL A 199 13.55 0.23 16.82
N HIS A 200 12.23 0.37 16.72
CA HIS A 200 11.36 0.96 17.74
C HIS A 200 10.48 -0.13 18.34
N THR A 201 10.57 -0.33 19.65
CA THR A 201 9.87 -1.41 20.35
C THR A 201 9.27 -0.96 21.68
N ASN A 202 8.16 -1.56 22.08
CA ASN A 202 7.64 -1.46 23.44
C ASN A 202 7.97 -2.68 24.30
N GLY A 203 8.66 -3.66 23.73
CA GLY A 203 9.09 -4.89 24.41
C GLY A 203 10.59 -4.93 24.68
N ASP A 204 11.05 -6.06 25.16
CA ASP A 204 12.42 -6.33 25.55
C ASP A 204 13.19 -7.27 24.60
N CYS A 205 12.57 -7.61 23.47
CA CYS A 205 13.09 -8.61 22.53
C CYS A 205 14.49 -8.28 21.98
N PHE A 206 14.84 -7.01 21.92
CA PHE A 206 16.13 -6.53 21.42
C PHE A 206 17.12 -6.11 22.51
N ASN A 207 16.74 -6.17 23.79
CA ASN A 207 17.62 -5.76 24.90
C ASN A 207 18.94 -6.56 25.00
N ARG A 208 18.98 -7.75 24.39
CA ARG A 208 20.15 -8.63 24.38
C ARG A 208 20.99 -8.51 23.11
N LEU A 209 20.56 -7.72 22.15
CA LEU A 209 21.32 -7.50 20.92
C LEU A 209 22.35 -6.39 21.15
N ASN A 210 23.52 -6.58 20.54
CA ASN A 210 24.52 -5.53 20.52
C ASN A 210 24.07 -4.48 19.51
N THR A 211 23.75 -3.27 19.98
CA THR A 211 23.35 -2.13 19.17
C THR A 211 24.33 -1.00 19.40
N ASP A 212 24.55 -0.16 18.40
CA ASP A 212 25.43 1.01 18.54
C ASP A 212 24.90 1.98 19.58
N ARG A 213 23.58 2.13 19.65
CA ARG A 213 22.88 3.02 20.58
C ARG A 213 21.56 2.41 21.05
N TYR A 214 21.26 2.63 22.32
CA TYR A 214 20.01 2.23 22.96
C TYR A 214 19.35 3.43 23.63
N PHE A 215 18.11 3.74 23.28
CA PHE A 215 17.35 4.85 23.81
C PHE A 215 16.09 4.36 24.50
N VAL A 216 15.76 4.97 25.64
CA VAL A 216 14.51 4.72 26.35
C VAL A 216 13.72 6.03 26.40
N ASP A 217 12.51 6.02 25.88
CA ASP A 217 11.60 7.16 25.89
C ASP A 217 10.36 6.84 26.73
N GLN A 218 10.13 7.63 27.77
CA GLN A 218 8.99 7.49 28.70
C GLN A 218 7.93 8.58 28.51
N ARG A 219 8.10 9.47 27.53
CA ARG A 219 7.13 10.53 27.25
C ARG A 219 5.81 9.94 26.81
N GLN A 220 4.71 10.66 27.08
CA GLN A 220 3.38 10.36 26.55
C GLN A 220 3.14 11.23 25.32
N TYR A 221 2.47 10.66 24.34
CA TYR A 221 2.16 11.31 23.09
C TYR A 221 0.69 11.14 22.73
N ASP A 222 0.12 12.16 22.14
CA ASP A 222 -1.24 12.12 21.61
C ASP A 222 -1.28 11.36 20.28
N MET A 223 -2.46 10.81 19.98
CA MET A 223 -2.73 10.23 18.66
C MET A 223 -2.88 11.35 17.62
N PRO A 224 -2.60 11.06 16.32
CA PRO A 224 -2.81 12.03 15.25
C PRO A 224 -4.28 12.47 15.18
N LYS A 225 -4.49 13.75 14.83
CA LYS A 225 -5.84 14.35 14.77
C LYS A 225 -6.69 13.74 13.67
N ASP A 226 -6.10 13.48 12.52
CA ASP A 226 -6.78 12.94 11.35
C ASP A 226 -6.10 11.66 10.86
N VAL A 227 -6.90 10.62 10.62
CA VAL A 227 -6.44 9.34 10.09
C VAL A 227 -7.21 9.02 8.83
N VAL A 228 -6.49 8.71 7.74
CA VAL A 228 -7.08 8.31 6.45
C VAL A 228 -7.08 6.79 6.35
N LEU A 229 -8.25 6.19 6.29
CA LEU A 229 -8.44 4.75 6.13
C LEU A 229 -8.86 4.42 4.69
N GLN A 230 -8.27 3.38 4.14
CA GLN A 230 -8.75 2.76 2.91
C GLN A 230 -9.55 1.51 3.26
N LEU A 231 -10.85 1.56 3.01
CA LEU A 231 -11.73 0.41 3.22
C LEU A 231 -11.57 -0.60 2.08
N SER A 232 -11.64 -1.88 2.43
CA SER A 232 -11.67 -3.02 1.53
C SER A 232 -13.07 -3.64 1.48
N HIS A 233 -13.26 -4.63 0.63
CA HIS A 233 -14.53 -5.39 0.58
C HIS A 233 -14.86 -6.14 1.88
N LYS A 234 -13.89 -6.32 2.77
CA LYS A 234 -14.07 -6.94 4.09
C LYS A 234 -14.68 -5.99 5.12
N ASP A 235 -14.53 -4.70 4.87
CA ASP A 235 -14.94 -3.64 5.80
C ASP A 235 -16.37 -3.14 5.50
N VAL A 236 -17.01 -3.68 4.46
CA VAL A 236 -18.37 -3.31 4.06
C VAL A 236 -19.30 -4.52 4.08
N TYR A 237 -20.57 -4.29 4.43
CA TYR A 237 -21.58 -5.34 4.45
C TYR A 237 -22.05 -5.68 3.03
N LEU A 238 -21.47 -6.72 2.44
CA LEU A 238 -21.75 -7.12 1.05
C LEU A 238 -23.22 -7.50 0.79
N GLY A 239 -23.94 -7.98 1.81
CA GLY A 239 -25.39 -8.29 1.72
C GLY A 239 -26.23 -7.08 1.33
N PHE A 240 -25.82 -5.87 1.73
CA PHE A 240 -26.49 -4.61 1.39
C PHE A 240 -26.56 -4.36 -0.13
N PHE A 241 -25.57 -4.80 -0.88
CA PHE A 241 -25.51 -4.60 -2.33
C PHE A 241 -26.61 -5.32 -3.12
N LYS A 242 -27.19 -6.40 -2.57
CA LYS A 242 -28.29 -7.11 -3.23
C LYS A 242 -29.51 -6.23 -3.41
N GLU A 243 -29.82 -5.41 -2.40
CA GLU A 243 -30.98 -4.54 -2.37
C GLU A 243 -30.73 -3.19 -3.05
N ARG A 244 -29.46 -2.81 -3.25
CA ARG A 244 -29.03 -1.51 -3.76
C ARG A 244 -28.23 -1.62 -5.07
N LYS A 245 -28.51 -2.64 -5.85
CA LYS A 245 -27.75 -2.95 -7.06
C LYS A 245 -27.72 -1.80 -8.07
N GLN A 246 -28.84 -1.08 -8.24
CA GLN A 246 -28.93 0.03 -9.20
C GLN A 246 -28.08 1.21 -8.75
N GLU A 247 -28.16 1.56 -7.47
CA GLU A 247 -27.40 2.65 -6.87
C GLU A 247 -25.89 2.39 -6.93
N VAL A 248 -25.48 1.16 -6.63
CA VAL A 248 -24.07 0.75 -6.69
C VAL A 248 -23.54 0.71 -8.13
N LEU A 249 -24.34 0.23 -9.09
CA LEU A 249 -23.96 0.21 -10.51
C LEU A 249 -23.87 1.60 -11.15
N ALA A 250 -24.55 2.61 -10.55
CA ALA A 250 -24.45 4.01 -10.98
C ALA A 250 -23.18 4.71 -10.53
N LEU A 251 -22.46 4.15 -9.52
CA LEU A 251 -21.20 4.70 -9.04
C LEU A 251 -20.08 4.52 -10.07
N ARG A 252 -19.21 5.51 -10.12
CA ARG A 252 -17.97 5.47 -10.91
C ARG A 252 -16.76 5.61 -10.00
N GLY A 253 -15.63 5.06 -10.43
CA GLY A 253 -14.36 5.29 -9.74
C GLY A 253 -14.09 6.80 -9.59
N GLY A 254 -13.76 7.22 -8.35
CA GLY A 254 -13.55 8.64 -8.01
C GLY A 254 -14.79 9.42 -7.58
N ASP A 255 -15.99 8.81 -7.55
CA ASP A 255 -17.17 9.47 -7.00
C ASP A 255 -17.03 9.65 -5.49
N SER A 256 -17.38 10.83 -4.99
CA SER A 256 -17.37 11.14 -3.58
C SER A 256 -18.57 10.52 -2.87
N LEU A 257 -18.30 9.97 -1.68
CA LEU A 257 -19.31 9.41 -0.79
C LEU A 257 -19.30 10.17 0.53
N THR A 258 -20.45 10.27 1.16
CA THR A 258 -20.60 10.83 2.52
C THR A 258 -20.97 9.73 3.49
N TYR A 259 -20.35 9.73 4.68
CA TYR A 259 -20.66 8.77 5.74
C TYR A 259 -21.69 9.36 6.70
N ASN A 260 -22.77 8.63 6.95
CA ASN A 260 -23.75 8.96 7.98
C ASN A 260 -24.40 7.68 8.55
N ASN A 261 -24.44 7.55 9.87
CA ASN A 261 -25.14 6.46 10.58
C ASN A 261 -24.85 5.06 10.00
N PHE A 262 -23.56 4.69 9.90
CA PHE A 262 -23.08 3.39 9.36
C PHE A 262 -23.37 3.15 7.88
N PHE A 263 -23.82 4.17 7.14
CA PHE A 263 -24.02 4.07 5.71
C PHE A 263 -23.13 5.06 4.93
N LEU A 264 -22.72 4.64 3.75
CA LEU A 264 -22.12 5.51 2.75
C LEU A 264 -23.18 5.93 1.74
N TYR A 265 -23.29 7.21 1.51
CA TYR A 265 -24.24 7.81 0.57
C TYR A 265 -23.50 8.37 -0.62
N SER A 266 -24.05 8.17 -1.82
CA SER A 266 -23.57 8.85 -3.02
C SER A 266 -23.80 10.35 -2.89
N SER A 267 -22.75 11.16 -3.00
CA SER A 267 -22.86 12.63 -2.99
C SER A 267 -23.65 13.18 -4.19
N LEU A 268 -23.80 12.40 -5.25
CA LEU A 268 -24.55 12.78 -6.46
C LEU A 268 -26.04 12.52 -6.31
N THR A 269 -26.44 11.41 -5.71
CA THR A 269 -27.85 10.96 -5.66
C THR A 269 -28.45 11.04 -4.26
N ASN A 270 -27.64 11.27 -3.25
CA ASN A 270 -27.99 11.21 -1.84
C ASN A 270 -28.67 9.90 -1.41
N LYS A 271 -28.34 8.80 -2.11
CA LYS A 271 -28.84 7.46 -1.81
C LYS A 271 -27.77 6.63 -1.14
N PRO A 272 -28.14 5.73 -0.20
CA PRO A 272 -27.18 4.83 0.44
C PRO A 272 -26.67 3.79 -0.55
N VAL A 273 -25.37 3.64 -0.62
CA VAL A 273 -24.67 2.76 -1.59
C VAL A 273 -23.82 1.66 -0.91
N ALA A 274 -23.50 1.83 0.36
CA ALA A 274 -22.78 0.80 1.15
C ALA A 274 -23.09 0.96 2.64
N LYS A 275 -22.86 -0.13 3.39
CA LYS A 275 -23.01 -0.20 4.85
C LYS A 275 -21.77 -0.86 5.45
#